data_eddffe5d8fa4336649732c3806da11c2
#
_entry.id   eddffe5d8fa4336649732c3806da11c2
#
_cell.length_a   1.000
_cell.length_b   1.000
_cell.length_c   1.000
_cell.angle_alpha   90.00
_cell.angle_beta   90.00
_cell.angle_gamma   90.00
#
_symmetry.space_group_name_H-M   'P 1'
#
loop_
_entity.id
_entity.type
_entity.pdbx_description
1 polymer ?
#
loop_
_entity_poly.entity_id
_entity_poly.type
_entity_poly.pdbx_seq_one_letter_code
_entity_poly.pdbx_strand_id
1 'polypeptide(L)'
;MENKQLEALYNFMRLELSLMRESVKNNYADNIKNRKSNVFLAFSDESINKYMALSRSVDSQLGNRMQRIIFYAARLRYGKLNVPNILSIDILNEADRNIRVTVYSVPCDLNKSDQKAGFNPYCQFVTVSQNLSVDKVKRMLKIKNKSNKLLYQSYEFKLSQDSFNIIKKSKKKIPVDLLLLYIGEDTIFKAIAFEIKMGGNLDTKNAKSNAQEVKNLSELFSFLDVSTAYFATCYGKCSAAVETELNTILNNKSILNGIEFWQKILPDSFTFDEFIDAYKKAFIESALEKELKSLK
;
A
#
# COMPACT_ATOMS: atom_id res chain seq x y z
N MET A 1 7.10 -31.03 3.85
CA MET A 1 7.76 -29.85 4.45
C MET A 1 6.72 -28.74 4.52
N GLU A 2 6.39 -28.30 5.71
CA GLU A 2 5.49 -27.14 5.86
C GLU A 2 6.12 -25.93 5.17
N ASN A 3 5.31 -25.23 4.39
CA ASN A 3 5.78 -24.05 3.67
C ASN A 3 5.95 -22.89 4.66
N LYS A 4 7.19 -22.63 5.07
CA LYS A 4 7.54 -21.60 6.06
C LYS A 4 7.05 -20.20 5.69
N GLN A 5 6.97 -19.86 4.39
CA GLN A 5 6.48 -18.57 3.95
C GLN A 5 4.96 -18.47 4.12
N LEU A 6 4.23 -19.54 3.79
CA LEU A 6 2.79 -19.60 3.98
C LEU A 6 2.42 -19.56 5.47
N GLU A 7 3.16 -20.28 6.31
CA GLU A 7 2.98 -20.24 7.77
C GLU A 7 3.23 -18.84 8.34
N ALA A 8 4.31 -18.18 7.92
CA ALA A 8 4.61 -16.82 8.34
C ALA A 8 3.49 -15.84 7.92
N LEU A 9 2.99 -15.96 6.69
CA LEU A 9 1.89 -15.15 6.18
C LEU A 9 0.59 -15.43 6.94
N TYR A 10 0.28 -16.70 7.20
CA TYR A 10 -0.87 -17.10 8.00
C TYR A 10 -0.84 -16.48 9.41
N ASN A 11 0.29 -16.57 10.11
CA ASN A 11 0.44 -15.98 11.43
C ASN A 11 0.28 -14.46 11.40
N PHE A 12 0.77 -13.80 10.37
CA PHE A 12 0.60 -12.37 10.17
C PHE A 12 -0.86 -12.01 9.88
N MET A 13 -1.56 -12.76 9.02
CA MET A 13 -2.99 -12.57 8.74
C MET A 13 -3.83 -12.71 10.00
N ARG A 14 -3.57 -13.74 10.80
CA ARG A 14 -4.26 -13.95 12.08
C ARG A 14 -4.09 -12.77 13.04
N LEU A 15 -2.87 -12.23 13.13
CA LEU A 15 -2.60 -11.02 13.91
C LEU A 15 -3.38 -9.82 13.41
N GLU A 16 -3.32 -9.53 12.11
CA GLU A 16 -4.02 -8.37 11.52
C GLU A 16 -5.54 -8.47 11.65
N LEU A 17 -6.11 -9.66 11.49
CA LEU A 17 -7.55 -9.89 11.69
C LEU A 17 -7.96 -9.77 13.17
N SER A 18 -7.10 -10.19 14.10
CA SER A 18 -7.32 -9.95 15.53
C SER A 18 -7.28 -8.46 15.89
N LEU A 19 -6.34 -7.71 15.30
CA LEU A 19 -6.28 -6.26 15.44
C LEU A 19 -7.47 -5.55 14.76
N MET A 20 -7.97 -6.10 13.67
CA MET A 20 -9.21 -5.64 13.04
C MET A 20 -10.39 -5.78 13.99
N ARG A 21 -10.55 -6.94 14.64
CA ARG A 21 -11.60 -7.19 15.62
C ARG A 21 -11.61 -6.11 16.71
N GLU A 22 -10.47 -5.84 17.33
CA GLU A 22 -10.35 -4.80 18.37
C GLU A 22 -10.69 -3.41 17.82
N SER A 23 -10.21 -3.09 16.61
CA SER A 23 -10.47 -1.78 15.99
C SER A 23 -11.95 -1.59 15.64
N VAL A 24 -12.63 -2.62 15.14
CA VAL A 24 -14.08 -2.57 14.85
C VAL A 24 -14.86 -2.36 16.15
N LYS A 25 -14.56 -3.12 17.20
CA LYS A 25 -15.17 -2.99 18.51
C LYS A 25 -15.05 -1.56 19.06
N ASN A 26 -13.83 -1.03 19.08
CA ASN A 26 -13.56 0.30 19.64
C ASN A 26 -14.22 1.45 18.84
N ASN A 27 -14.28 1.33 17.52
CA ASN A 27 -14.84 2.37 16.65
C ASN A 27 -16.36 2.28 16.47
N TYR A 28 -16.96 1.17 16.85
CA TYR A 28 -18.39 0.91 16.61
C TYR A 28 -19.29 1.91 17.34
N ALA A 29 -19.03 2.17 18.62
CA ALA A 29 -19.80 3.12 19.41
C ALA A 29 -19.74 4.55 18.83
N ASP A 30 -18.56 5.01 18.42
CA ASP A 30 -18.38 6.31 17.81
C ASP A 30 -19.09 6.39 16.46
N ASN A 31 -19.06 5.34 15.66
CA ASN A 31 -19.78 5.30 14.39
C ASN A 31 -21.30 5.35 14.57
N ILE A 32 -21.85 4.70 15.59
CA ILE A 32 -23.28 4.83 15.95
C ILE A 32 -23.59 6.26 16.35
N LYS A 33 -22.79 6.85 17.24
CA LYS A 33 -22.98 8.24 17.68
C LYS A 33 -22.99 9.23 16.51
N ASN A 34 -22.02 9.08 15.61
CA ASN A 34 -21.91 9.92 14.41
C ASN A 34 -23.13 9.77 13.48
N ARG A 35 -23.74 8.59 13.40
CA ARG A 35 -24.97 8.38 12.62
C ARG A 35 -26.18 8.98 13.28
N LYS A 36 -26.34 8.84 14.59
CA LYS A 36 -27.44 9.45 15.35
C LYS A 36 -27.42 10.98 15.28
N SER A 37 -26.24 11.59 15.10
CA SER A 37 -26.11 13.05 14.92
C SER A 37 -26.45 13.53 13.50
N ASN A 38 -26.60 12.62 12.53
CA ASN A 38 -26.99 12.96 11.18
C ASN A 38 -28.53 13.11 11.11
N VAL A 39 -29.00 14.35 10.96
CA VAL A 39 -30.43 14.67 10.94
C VAL A 39 -31.24 13.91 9.88
N PHE A 40 -30.60 13.51 8.77
CA PHE A 40 -31.25 12.75 7.69
C PHE A 40 -31.36 11.25 7.99
N LEU A 41 -30.64 10.75 8.99
CA LEU A 41 -30.66 9.37 9.44
C LEU A 41 -31.27 9.19 10.83
N ALA A 42 -31.58 10.28 11.51
CA ALA A 42 -32.15 10.27 12.87
C ALA A 42 -33.52 9.57 12.95
N PHE A 43 -34.23 9.50 11.82
CA PHE A 43 -35.53 8.85 11.72
C PHE A 43 -35.48 7.38 11.35
N SER A 44 -34.28 6.86 10.98
CA SER A 44 -34.12 5.46 10.65
C SER A 44 -34.14 4.58 11.90
N ASP A 45 -34.64 3.36 11.73
CA ASP A 45 -34.67 2.35 12.79
C ASP A 45 -33.27 2.14 13.40
N GLU A 46 -33.24 1.89 14.68
CA GLU A 46 -31.97 1.72 15.41
C GLU A 46 -31.16 0.54 14.89
N SER A 47 -31.81 -0.54 14.47
CA SER A 47 -31.16 -1.73 13.90
C SER A 47 -30.48 -1.39 12.57
N ILE A 48 -31.11 -0.58 11.75
CA ILE A 48 -30.52 -0.10 10.48
C ILE A 48 -29.28 0.74 10.75
N ASN A 49 -29.36 1.66 11.71
CA ASN A 49 -28.22 2.51 12.07
C ASN A 49 -27.05 1.70 12.63
N LYS A 50 -27.32 0.70 13.44
CA LYS A 50 -26.32 -0.25 13.97
C LYS A 50 -25.67 -1.02 12.84
N TYR A 51 -26.46 -1.61 11.94
CA TYR A 51 -25.97 -2.39 10.81
C TYR A 51 -25.07 -1.57 9.89
N MET A 52 -25.52 -0.36 9.53
CA MET A 52 -24.75 0.54 8.67
C MET A 52 -23.46 1.04 9.35
N ALA A 53 -23.46 1.26 10.67
CA ALA A 53 -22.27 1.64 11.43
C ALA A 53 -21.25 0.50 11.45
N LEU A 54 -21.73 -0.74 11.64
CA LEU A 54 -20.90 -1.94 11.64
C LEU A 54 -20.28 -2.19 10.27
N SER A 55 -21.08 -2.17 9.20
CA SER A 55 -20.61 -2.35 7.81
C SER A 55 -19.49 -1.38 7.49
N ARG A 56 -19.69 -0.08 7.75
CA ARG A 56 -18.66 0.94 7.52
C ARG A 56 -17.37 0.69 8.31
N SER A 57 -17.49 0.24 9.55
CA SER A 57 -16.33 -0.09 10.38
C SER A 57 -15.56 -1.27 9.80
N VAL A 58 -16.28 -2.30 9.36
CA VAL A 58 -15.68 -3.51 8.76
C VAL A 58 -14.96 -3.15 7.46
N ASP A 59 -15.64 -2.47 6.53
CA ASP A 59 -15.08 -2.14 5.21
C ASP A 59 -13.81 -1.30 5.33
N SER A 60 -13.83 -0.25 6.16
CA SER A 60 -12.68 0.61 6.39
C SER A 60 -11.50 -0.17 7.00
N GLN A 61 -11.76 -1.00 8.00
CA GLN A 61 -10.69 -1.76 8.66
C GLN A 61 -10.17 -2.89 7.76
N LEU A 62 -11.03 -3.56 7.01
CA LEU A 62 -10.63 -4.62 6.10
C LEU A 62 -9.65 -4.10 5.05
N GLY A 63 -9.94 -2.94 4.42
CA GLY A 63 -9.03 -2.31 3.47
C GLY A 63 -7.64 -2.06 4.06
N ASN A 64 -7.59 -1.43 5.24
CA ASN A 64 -6.33 -1.14 5.93
C ASN A 64 -5.55 -2.41 6.29
N ARG A 65 -6.23 -3.45 6.77
CA ARG A 65 -5.56 -4.71 7.14
C ARG A 65 -5.08 -5.47 5.91
N MET A 66 -5.87 -5.47 4.84
CA MET A 66 -5.47 -6.11 3.59
C MET A 66 -4.24 -5.46 2.97
N GLN A 67 -4.14 -4.13 2.97
CA GLN A 67 -2.92 -3.44 2.54
C GLN A 67 -1.68 -3.91 3.31
N ARG A 68 -1.79 -4.13 4.63
CA ARG A 68 -0.69 -4.67 5.44
C ARG A 68 -0.34 -6.12 5.08
N ILE A 69 -1.35 -6.95 4.84
CA ILE A 69 -1.17 -8.34 4.41
C ILE A 69 -0.46 -8.38 3.06
N ILE A 70 -0.89 -7.58 2.10
CA ILE A 70 -0.28 -7.45 0.78
C ILE A 70 1.19 -7.02 0.90
N PHE A 71 1.46 -6.01 1.71
CA PHE A 71 2.80 -5.50 1.95
C PHE A 71 3.72 -6.57 2.56
N TYR A 72 3.20 -7.35 3.51
CA TYR A 72 3.94 -8.44 4.11
C TYR A 72 4.18 -9.59 3.12
N ALA A 73 3.17 -9.98 2.33
CA ALA A 73 3.30 -10.98 1.27
C ALA A 73 4.36 -10.57 0.23
N ALA A 74 4.32 -9.31 -0.21
CA ALA A 74 5.34 -8.77 -1.11
C ALA A 74 6.77 -8.86 -0.50
N ARG A 75 6.91 -8.62 0.80
CA ARG A 75 8.21 -8.78 1.50
C ARG A 75 8.67 -10.22 1.58
N LEU A 76 7.77 -11.17 1.69
CA LEU A 76 8.11 -12.60 1.64
C LEU A 76 8.60 -13.02 0.25
N ARG A 77 8.03 -12.44 -0.81
CA ARG A 77 8.43 -12.73 -2.20
C ARG A 77 9.72 -12.02 -2.61
N TYR A 78 9.74 -10.71 -2.45
CA TYR A 78 10.80 -9.85 -3.02
C TYR A 78 11.91 -9.52 -2.02
N GLY A 79 11.73 -9.90 -0.77
CA GLY A 79 12.64 -9.52 0.30
C GLY A 79 12.34 -8.14 0.89
N LYS A 80 12.66 -7.98 2.16
CA LYS A 80 12.36 -6.77 2.94
C LYS A 80 12.98 -5.51 2.33
N LEU A 81 14.20 -5.62 1.79
CA LEU A 81 14.93 -4.49 1.24
C LEU A 81 14.30 -3.95 -0.04
N ASN A 82 13.65 -4.81 -0.81
CA ASN A 82 13.01 -4.44 -2.07
C ASN A 82 11.58 -3.90 -1.89
N VAL A 83 11.05 -3.91 -0.66
CA VAL A 83 9.72 -3.39 -0.32
C VAL A 83 9.86 -2.38 0.82
N PRO A 84 10.37 -1.17 0.51
CA PRO A 84 10.59 -0.14 1.52
C PRO A 84 9.28 0.44 2.04
N ASN A 85 9.30 0.88 3.29
CA ASN A 85 8.21 1.67 3.83
C ASN A 85 8.27 3.11 3.33
N ILE A 86 9.47 3.67 3.30
CA ILE A 86 9.72 5.03 2.86
C ILE A 86 10.90 5.01 1.91
N LEU A 87 10.72 5.62 0.76
CA LEU A 87 11.75 5.83 -0.24
C LEU A 87 11.98 7.33 -0.40
N SER A 88 13.20 7.80 -0.21
CA SER A 88 13.61 9.15 -0.56
C SER A 88 14.52 9.11 -1.77
N ILE A 89 14.20 9.93 -2.76
CA ILE A 89 14.95 10.02 -3.99
C ILE A 89 15.49 11.45 -4.11
N ASP A 90 16.79 11.58 -4.10
CA ASP A 90 17.47 12.84 -4.39
C ASP A 90 17.85 12.84 -5.88
N ILE A 91 17.34 13.81 -6.62
CA ILE A 91 17.51 13.94 -8.04
C ILE A 91 18.32 15.19 -8.31
N LEU A 92 19.49 14.99 -8.89
CA LEU A 92 20.41 16.04 -9.30
C LEU A 92 20.31 16.28 -10.80
N ASN A 93 20.52 17.49 -11.22
CA ASN A 93 20.80 17.81 -12.63
C ASN A 93 22.29 18.12 -12.83
N GLU A 94 22.66 18.42 -14.07
CA GLU A 94 24.04 18.78 -14.45
C GLU A 94 24.59 20.02 -13.71
N ALA A 95 23.71 20.90 -13.23
CA ALA A 95 24.04 22.10 -12.45
C ALA A 95 23.96 21.84 -10.92
N ASP A 96 24.01 20.58 -10.48
CA ASP A 96 23.91 20.13 -9.06
C ASP A 96 22.68 20.67 -8.30
N ARG A 97 21.63 21.04 -9.01
CA ARG A 97 20.34 21.37 -8.41
C ARG A 97 19.68 20.09 -7.91
N ASN A 98 19.24 20.09 -6.68
CA ASN A 98 18.67 18.92 -6.02
C ASN A 98 17.14 19.07 -5.86
N ILE A 99 16.42 18.02 -6.22
CA ILE A 99 15.01 17.85 -5.89
C ILE A 99 14.88 16.56 -5.09
N ARG A 100 14.32 16.65 -3.88
CA ARG A 100 13.97 15.48 -3.10
C ARG A 100 12.52 15.10 -3.28
N VAL A 101 12.28 13.85 -3.68
CA VAL A 101 10.97 13.23 -3.74
C VAL A 101 10.89 12.13 -2.67
N THR A 102 9.84 12.13 -1.88
CA THR A 102 9.60 11.10 -0.88
C THR A 102 8.35 10.32 -1.26
N VAL A 103 8.53 9.02 -1.50
CA VAL A 103 7.45 8.07 -1.71
C VAL A 103 7.29 7.25 -0.44
N TYR A 104 6.09 7.12 0.06
CA TYR A 104 5.82 6.36 1.27
C TYR A 104 4.65 5.41 1.08
N SER A 105 4.81 4.18 1.55
CA SER A 105 3.76 3.18 1.49
C SER A 105 2.69 3.44 2.55
N VAL A 106 1.43 3.46 2.13
CA VAL A 106 0.28 3.67 3.02
C VAL A 106 0.19 2.67 4.17
N PRO A 107 0.55 1.37 4.02
CA PRO A 107 0.58 0.44 5.16
C PRO A 107 1.59 0.78 6.26
N CYS A 108 2.45 1.74 6.03
CA CYS A 108 3.33 2.30 7.06
C CYS A 108 2.59 3.14 8.06
N ASP A 109 1.31 3.07 7.98
CA ASP A 109 0.45 3.95 8.72
C ASP A 109 1.02 4.32 10.07
N LEU A 110 1.50 5.50 10.05
CA LEU A 110 1.62 6.36 11.18
C LEU A 110 0.19 6.58 11.65
N ASN A 111 -0.38 5.64 12.38
CA ASN A 111 -1.65 5.86 13.05
C ASN A 111 -1.59 7.23 13.71
N LYS A 112 -2.69 7.96 13.73
CA LYS A 112 -2.75 9.25 14.45
C LYS A 112 -2.25 9.15 15.89
N SER A 113 -2.35 7.97 16.52
CA SER A 113 -1.75 7.62 17.81
C SER A 113 -0.23 7.57 17.76
N ASP A 114 0.34 7.04 16.68
CA ASP A 114 1.79 6.96 16.50
C ASP A 114 2.39 8.34 16.17
N GLN A 115 1.64 9.17 15.46
CA GLN A 115 2.01 10.57 15.25
C GLN A 115 2.02 11.37 16.57
N LYS A 116 1.05 11.12 17.45
CA LYS A 116 1.03 11.73 18.81
C LYS A 116 2.13 11.18 19.71
N ALA A 117 2.58 9.96 19.51
CA ALA A 117 3.67 9.34 20.25
C ALA A 117 5.07 9.79 19.78
N GLY A 118 5.18 10.77 18.91
CA GLY A 118 6.46 11.26 18.41
C GLY A 118 7.16 10.22 17.53
N PHE A 119 6.42 9.64 16.63
CA PHE A 119 6.86 8.60 15.72
C PHE A 119 8.00 9.09 14.81
N ASN A 120 9.19 8.62 15.11
CA ASN A 120 10.40 8.84 14.34
C ASN A 120 10.78 7.49 13.72
N PRO A 121 10.54 7.20 12.42
CA PRO A 121 10.96 5.97 11.80
C PRO A 121 12.48 5.83 11.86
N TYR A 122 12.94 4.67 12.30
CA TYR A 122 14.37 4.37 12.36
C TYR A 122 14.88 4.01 10.98
N CYS A 123 15.86 4.73 10.49
CA CYS A 123 16.53 4.46 9.24
C CYS A 123 17.53 3.33 9.40
N GLN A 124 17.25 2.20 8.80
CA GLN A 124 18.31 1.27 8.46
C GLN A 124 18.74 1.59 7.02
N PHE A 125 19.94 2.19 6.88
CA PHE A 125 20.47 2.49 5.57
C PHE A 125 20.86 1.23 4.85
N VAL A 126 20.34 1.09 3.66
CA VAL A 126 20.93 0.24 2.64
C VAL A 126 21.26 1.17 1.49
N THR A 127 22.51 1.54 1.39
CA THR A 127 23.05 2.16 0.19
C THR A 127 23.23 1.04 -0.81
N VAL A 128 22.36 0.93 -1.78
CA VAL A 128 22.62 0.10 -2.95
C VAL A 128 23.51 0.94 -3.86
N SER A 129 24.81 0.72 -3.78
CA SER A 129 25.79 1.38 -4.62
C SER A 129 26.10 0.50 -5.81
N GLN A 130 25.50 0.81 -6.96
CA GLN A 130 26.14 0.55 -8.24
C GLN A 130 25.90 1.78 -9.13
N ASN A 131 27.00 2.49 -9.41
CA ASN A 131 27.06 3.69 -10.28
C ASN A 131 26.35 4.96 -9.78
N LEU A 132 26.07 5.07 -8.51
CA LEU A 132 25.62 6.31 -7.89
C LEU A 132 26.80 6.98 -7.21
N SER A 133 27.04 8.27 -7.43
CA SER A 133 28.08 9.00 -6.70
C SER A 133 27.68 9.07 -5.22
N VAL A 134 28.34 8.24 -4.43
CA VAL A 134 27.94 7.86 -3.07
C VAL A 134 28.19 8.95 -2.03
N ASP A 135 28.90 10.03 -2.39
CA ASP A 135 29.49 10.91 -1.38
C ASP A 135 28.54 11.90 -0.68
N LYS A 136 27.28 11.98 -1.04
CA LYS A 136 26.36 12.94 -0.42
C LYS A 136 25.11 12.37 0.27
N VAL A 137 24.96 11.09 0.36
CA VAL A 137 23.79 10.47 1.05
C VAL A 137 23.75 10.76 2.58
N LYS A 138 24.75 11.42 3.13
CA LYS A 138 24.96 11.60 4.58
C LYS A 138 24.12 12.71 5.26
N ARG A 139 23.30 13.46 4.56
CA ARG A 139 22.38 14.43 5.22
C ARG A 139 20.97 13.92 5.25
N MET A 140 20.76 13.02 6.12
CA MET A 140 19.54 12.30 6.24
C MET A 140 18.57 12.91 7.20
N LEU A 141 17.30 12.76 6.83
CA LEU A 141 16.20 12.85 7.75
C LEU A 141 16.50 11.97 8.96
N LYS A 142 16.79 12.57 10.11
CA LYS A 142 16.84 11.85 11.38
C LYS A 142 15.43 11.43 11.73
N ILE A 143 15.02 10.31 11.22
CA ILE A 143 13.75 9.72 11.58
C ILE A 143 14.03 8.77 12.74
N LYS A 144 13.65 9.15 13.95
CA LYS A 144 13.79 8.31 15.15
C LYS A 144 12.51 7.53 15.35
N ASN A 145 12.55 6.23 15.31
CA ASN A 145 11.42 5.40 15.66
C ASN A 145 11.74 4.47 16.82
N LYS A 146 10.90 4.45 17.84
CA LYS A 146 11.02 3.52 18.96
C LYS A 146 10.70 2.08 18.59
N SER A 147 10.05 1.82 17.45
CA SER A 147 9.57 0.48 17.08
C SER A 147 10.48 -0.32 16.15
N ASN A 148 11.59 0.19 15.66
CA ASN A 148 12.56 -0.49 14.77
C ASN A 148 11.95 -1.22 13.55
N LYS A 149 10.74 -0.86 13.11
CA LYS A 149 9.99 -1.67 12.15
C LYS A 149 9.91 -1.09 10.75
N LEU A 150 10.12 0.21 10.56
CA LEU A 150 10.04 0.83 9.25
C LEU A 150 11.38 0.76 8.53
N LEU A 151 11.33 0.41 7.26
CA LEU A 151 12.48 0.44 6.37
C LEU A 151 12.43 1.74 5.56
N TYR A 152 13.46 2.53 5.73
CA TYR A 152 13.72 3.73 4.94
C TYR A 152 14.86 3.46 3.97
N GLN A 153 14.69 3.86 2.73
CA GLN A 153 15.74 3.82 1.72
C GLN A 153 15.92 5.20 1.11
N SER A 154 17.15 5.53 0.74
CA SER A 154 17.48 6.77 0.06
C SER A 154 18.39 6.46 -1.13
N TYR A 155 18.06 7.06 -2.26
CA TYR A 155 18.83 6.95 -3.49
C TYR A 155 19.09 8.34 -4.05
N GLU A 156 20.22 8.49 -4.74
CA GLU A 156 20.56 9.70 -5.46
C GLU A 156 20.71 9.34 -6.95
N PHE A 157 20.09 10.14 -7.82
CA PHE A 157 20.17 9.98 -9.27
C PHE A 157 20.58 11.30 -9.91
N LYS A 158 21.52 11.24 -10.85
CA LYS A 158 21.87 12.38 -11.72
C LYS A 158 21.14 12.22 -13.05
N LEU A 159 20.28 13.17 -13.39
CA LEU A 159 19.44 13.13 -14.56
C LEU A 159 19.82 14.24 -15.55
N SER A 160 19.50 14.02 -16.83
CA SER A 160 19.50 15.05 -17.85
C SER A 160 18.54 16.19 -17.47
N GLN A 161 18.77 17.38 -18.01
CA GLN A 161 17.94 18.56 -17.73
C GLN A 161 16.45 18.32 -18.06
N ASP A 162 16.15 17.59 -19.12
CA ASP A 162 14.76 17.31 -19.55
C ASP A 162 14.06 16.39 -18.55
N SER A 163 14.68 15.27 -18.17
CA SER A 163 14.15 14.35 -17.15
C SER A 163 13.99 15.05 -15.80
N PHE A 164 14.96 15.89 -15.42
CA PHE A 164 14.88 16.69 -14.21
C PHE A 164 13.68 17.64 -14.22
N ASN A 165 13.39 18.29 -15.35
CA ASN A 165 12.26 19.21 -15.48
C ASN A 165 10.92 18.51 -15.38
N ILE A 166 10.81 17.27 -15.84
CA ILE A 166 9.61 16.43 -15.65
C ILE A 166 9.38 16.18 -14.17
N ILE A 167 10.40 15.68 -13.47
CA ILE A 167 10.33 15.36 -12.04
C ILE A 167 10.11 16.62 -11.19
N LYS A 168 10.66 17.76 -11.60
CA LYS A 168 10.48 19.06 -10.92
C LYS A 168 9.01 19.45 -10.80
N LYS A 169 8.17 19.07 -11.77
CA LYS A 169 6.73 19.35 -11.78
C LYS A 169 5.94 18.35 -10.92
N SER A 170 6.51 17.20 -10.56
CA SER A 170 5.84 16.17 -9.81
C SER A 170 5.66 16.53 -8.33
N LYS A 171 4.70 15.91 -7.65
CA LYS A 171 4.52 16.03 -6.20
C LYS A 171 5.79 15.56 -5.46
N LYS A 172 6.14 16.22 -4.37
CA LYS A 172 7.35 15.90 -3.59
C LYS A 172 7.10 14.86 -2.49
N LYS A 173 5.85 14.66 -2.09
CA LYS A 173 5.44 13.63 -1.14
C LYS A 173 4.30 12.84 -1.78
N ILE A 174 4.54 11.56 -2.04
CA ILE A 174 3.64 10.72 -2.82
C ILE A 174 3.30 9.48 -1.98
N PRO A 175 2.05 9.31 -1.57
CA PRO A 175 1.58 8.05 -1.03
C PRO A 175 1.51 7.00 -2.13
N VAL A 176 1.77 5.76 -1.79
CA VAL A 176 1.61 4.61 -2.67
C VAL A 176 1.13 3.42 -1.85
N ASP A 177 0.23 2.61 -2.37
CA ASP A 177 -0.26 1.45 -1.65
C ASP A 177 0.83 0.38 -1.52
N LEU A 178 1.58 0.14 -2.59
CA LEU A 178 2.74 -0.74 -2.58
C LEU A 178 3.78 -0.27 -3.58
N LEU A 179 5.05 -0.26 -3.17
CA LEU A 179 6.21 -0.01 -4.02
C LEU A 179 7.20 -1.16 -3.91
N LEU A 180 7.59 -1.70 -5.05
CA LEU A 180 8.73 -2.60 -5.19
C LEU A 180 9.85 -1.82 -5.88
N LEU A 181 11.04 -1.85 -5.30
CA LEU A 181 12.21 -1.20 -5.85
C LEU A 181 13.41 -2.13 -5.68
N TYR A 182 13.91 -2.69 -6.77
CA TYR A 182 14.96 -3.68 -6.72
C TYR A 182 15.81 -3.68 -7.99
N ILE A 183 17.01 -4.29 -7.87
CA ILE A 183 17.87 -4.58 -9.00
C ILE A 183 17.53 -5.99 -9.48
N GLY A 184 17.19 -6.14 -10.74
CA GLY A 184 16.97 -7.44 -11.37
C GLY A 184 18.27 -8.23 -11.53
N GLU A 185 18.14 -9.51 -11.90
CA GLU A 185 19.29 -10.39 -12.19
C GLU A 185 20.17 -9.85 -13.34
N ASP A 186 19.55 -9.10 -14.23
CA ASP A 186 20.17 -8.37 -15.35
C ASP A 186 20.88 -7.06 -14.94
N THR A 187 21.03 -6.79 -13.64
CA THR A 187 21.56 -5.53 -13.08
C THR A 187 20.73 -4.29 -13.39
N ILE A 188 19.55 -4.47 -13.97
CA ILE A 188 18.63 -3.40 -14.32
C ILE A 188 17.85 -2.93 -13.07
N PHE A 189 17.79 -1.62 -12.88
CA PHE A 189 17.06 -1.04 -11.76
C PHE A 189 15.55 -0.98 -12.08
N LYS A 190 14.74 -1.64 -11.27
CA LYS A 190 13.30 -1.82 -11.51
C LYS A 190 12.47 -1.16 -10.41
N ALA A 191 11.43 -0.43 -10.82
CA ALA A 191 10.40 0.08 -9.92
C ALA A 191 9.02 -0.41 -10.37
N ILE A 192 8.27 -0.99 -9.45
CA ILE A 192 6.87 -1.39 -9.68
C ILE A 192 6.03 -0.78 -8.58
N ALA A 193 5.10 0.10 -8.97
CA ALA A 193 4.19 0.76 -8.06
C ALA A 193 2.76 0.22 -8.26
N PHE A 194 1.98 0.17 -7.17
CA PHE A 194 0.59 -0.28 -7.21
C PHE A 194 -0.30 0.72 -6.49
N GLU A 195 -1.40 1.07 -7.16
CA GLU A 195 -2.61 1.64 -6.56
C GLU A 195 -3.60 0.51 -6.38
N ILE A 196 -3.97 0.18 -5.13
CA ILE A 196 -4.69 -1.04 -4.80
C ILE A 196 -6.09 -0.72 -4.27
N LYS A 197 -7.09 -1.38 -4.81
CA LYS A 197 -8.47 -1.33 -4.31
C LYS A 197 -8.91 -2.72 -3.85
N MET A 198 -9.79 -2.76 -2.84
CA MET A 198 -10.28 -4.05 -2.35
C MET A 198 -11.04 -4.79 -3.45
N GLY A 199 -11.97 -4.15 -4.14
CA GLY A 199 -12.76 -4.74 -5.22
C GLY A 199 -12.89 -3.84 -6.44
N GLY A 200 -13.38 -4.41 -7.53
CA GLY A 200 -13.57 -3.69 -8.80
C GLY A 200 -14.82 -2.81 -8.86
N ASN A 201 -15.66 -2.80 -7.83
CA ASN A 201 -16.88 -2.00 -7.80
C ASN A 201 -16.56 -0.57 -7.33
N LEU A 202 -16.03 0.23 -8.25
CA LEU A 202 -15.64 1.61 -8.03
C LEU A 202 -16.68 2.57 -8.62
N ASP A 203 -16.75 3.77 -8.06
CA ASP A 203 -17.35 4.92 -8.71
C ASP A 203 -16.48 5.35 -9.92
N THR A 204 -17.09 5.60 -11.07
CA THR A 204 -16.39 5.99 -12.31
C THR A 204 -15.56 7.28 -12.13
N LYS A 205 -16.04 8.22 -11.32
CA LYS A 205 -15.29 9.44 -10.98
C LYS A 205 -13.99 9.11 -10.23
N ASN A 206 -14.03 8.18 -9.29
CA ASN A 206 -12.86 7.72 -8.55
C ASN A 206 -11.92 6.90 -9.44
N ALA A 207 -12.45 6.14 -10.40
CA ALA A 207 -11.65 5.38 -11.36
C ALA A 207 -10.67 6.29 -12.13
N LYS A 208 -11.16 7.41 -12.66
CA LYS A 208 -10.34 8.39 -13.38
C LYS A 208 -9.24 9.01 -12.50
N SER A 209 -9.58 9.37 -11.27
CA SER A 209 -8.59 9.89 -10.31
C SER A 209 -7.50 8.86 -9.98
N ASN A 210 -7.89 7.61 -9.74
CA ASN A 210 -6.96 6.54 -9.47
C ASN A 210 -6.04 6.24 -10.69
N ALA A 211 -6.61 6.25 -11.90
CA ALA A 211 -5.83 6.09 -13.12
C ALA A 211 -4.78 7.20 -13.29
N GLN A 212 -5.13 8.43 -12.95
CA GLN A 212 -4.19 9.55 -12.99
C GLN A 212 -3.07 9.39 -11.94
N GLU A 213 -3.37 8.84 -10.77
CA GLU A 213 -2.37 8.53 -9.74
C GLU A 213 -1.37 7.49 -10.24
N VAL A 214 -1.85 6.41 -10.86
CA VAL A 214 -1.00 5.38 -11.49
C VAL A 214 -0.11 5.98 -12.59
N LYS A 215 -0.68 6.82 -13.46
CA LYS A 215 0.09 7.51 -14.50
C LYS A 215 1.18 8.40 -13.90
N ASN A 216 0.86 9.18 -12.87
CA ASN A 216 1.82 10.05 -12.19
C ASN A 216 2.96 9.24 -11.53
N LEU A 217 2.67 8.06 -11.00
CA LEU A 217 3.69 7.15 -10.47
C LEU A 217 4.59 6.60 -11.58
N SER A 218 4.03 6.21 -12.72
CA SER A 218 4.79 5.76 -13.88
C SER A 218 5.73 6.84 -14.38
N GLU A 219 5.23 8.08 -14.50
CA GLU A 219 6.03 9.24 -14.93
C GLU A 219 7.14 9.56 -13.91
N LEU A 220 6.84 9.45 -12.61
CA LEU A 220 7.83 9.70 -11.55
C LEU A 220 9.03 8.78 -11.66
N PHE A 221 8.81 7.51 -11.97
CA PHE A 221 9.86 6.50 -12.05
C PHE A 221 10.40 6.27 -13.47
N SER A 222 9.98 7.09 -14.45
CA SER A 222 10.37 6.93 -15.87
C SER A 222 11.87 7.04 -16.12
N PHE A 223 12.64 7.57 -15.18
CA PHE A 223 14.10 7.67 -15.28
C PHE A 223 14.84 6.37 -14.88
N LEU A 224 14.13 5.38 -14.36
CA LEU A 224 14.69 4.05 -14.08
C LEU A 224 14.66 3.17 -15.32
N ASP A 225 15.53 2.17 -15.39
CA ASP A 225 15.64 1.27 -16.54
C ASP A 225 14.29 0.59 -16.87
N VAL A 226 13.62 0.11 -15.82
CA VAL A 226 12.28 -0.47 -15.93
C VAL A 226 11.39 0.14 -14.86
N SER A 227 10.34 0.81 -15.29
CA SER A 227 9.30 1.28 -14.39
C SER A 227 7.92 0.88 -14.88
N THR A 228 7.10 0.39 -13.96
CA THR A 228 5.71 0.02 -14.24
C THR A 228 4.84 0.44 -13.07
N ALA A 229 3.70 1.02 -13.35
CA ALA A 229 2.69 1.29 -12.34
C ALA A 229 1.39 0.57 -12.72
N TYR A 230 0.76 -0.04 -11.72
CA TYR A 230 -0.46 -0.81 -11.87
C TYR A 230 -1.60 -0.22 -11.05
N PHE A 231 -2.78 -0.23 -11.64
CA PHE A 231 -4.03 -0.23 -10.92
C PHE A 231 -4.39 -1.68 -10.62
N ALA A 232 -4.71 -2.02 -9.38
CA ALA A 232 -4.95 -3.40 -8.98
C ALA A 232 -6.19 -3.54 -8.09
N THR A 233 -6.92 -4.66 -8.25
CA THR A 233 -8.00 -5.04 -7.34
C THR A 233 -7.65 -6.33 -6.60
N CYS A 234 -7.98 -6.41 -5.30
CA CYS A 234 -7.75 -7.63 -4.52
C CYS A 234 -8.71 -8.76 -4.92
N TYR A 235 -9.94 -8.41 -5.35
CA TYR A 235 -10.92 -9.37 -5.83
C TYR A 235 -11.85 -8.74 -6.88
N GLY A 236 -12.47 -9.62 -7.67
CA GLY A 236 -13.40 -9.21 -8.72
C GLY A 236 -12.73 -8.48 -9.88
N LYS A 237 -13.51 -8.25 -10.92
CA LYS A 237 -13.14 -7.42 -12.06
C LYS A 237 -13.80 -6.06 -11.92
N CYS A 238 -13.19 -5.05 -12.50
CA CYS A 238 -13.83 -3.76 -12.69
C CYS A 238 -15.09 -3.90 -13.57
N SER A 239 -16.11 -3.09 -13.31
CA SER A 239 -17.25 -3.00 -14.23
C SER A 239 -16.79 -2.40 -15.56
N ALA A 240 -17.52 -2.68 -16.66
CA ALA A 240 -17.18 -2.14 -17.97
C ALA A 240 -17.06 -0.60 -17.99
N ALA A 241 -17.92 0.08 -17.24
CA ALA A 241 -17.86 1.53 -17.12
C ALA A 241 -16.57 2.01 -16.41
N VAL A 242 -16.15 1.31 -15.34
CA VAL A 242 -14.90 1.61 -14.63
C VAL A 242 -13.69 1.31 -15.52
N GLU A 243 -13.68 0.18 -16.22
CA GLU A 243 -12.60 -0.16 -17.16
C GLU A 243 -12.48 0.87 -18.30
N THR A 244 -13.59 1.35 -18.82
CA THR A 244 -13.59 2.42 -19.83
C THR A 244 -12.90 3.67 -19.28
N GLU A 245 -13.23 4.12 -18.09
CA GLU A 245 -12.60 5.31 -17.48
C GLU A 245 -11.11 5.08 -17.18
N LEU A 246 -10.73 3.90 -16.68
CA LEU A 246 -9.32 3.56 -16.46
C LEU A 246 -8.54 3.58 -17.78
N ASN A 247 -9.09 3.02 -18.84
CA ASN A 247 -8.47 2.92 -20.16
C ASN A 247 -8.35 4.26 -20.90
N THR A 248 -9.03 5.32 -20.47
CA THR A 248 -8.79 6.67 -21.00
C THR A 248 -7.38 7.18 -20.66
N ILE A 249 -6.77 6.65 -19.62
CA ILE A 249 -5.48 7.13 -19.09
C ILE A 249 -4.43 6.02 -19.07
N LEU A 250 -4.83 4.79 -18.76
CA LEU A 250 -3.98 3.61 -18.65
C LEU A 250 -4.16 2.69 -19.85
N ASN A 251 -3.19 1.82 -20.10
CA ASN A 251 -3.39 0.69 -21.01
C ASN A 251 -3.88 -0.55 -20.22
N ASN A 252 -4.50 -1.50 -20.91
CA ASN A 252 -5.02 -2.73 -20.29
C ASN A 252 -3.96 -3.54 -19.53
N LYS A 253 -2.68 -3.44 -19.94
CA LYS A 253 -1.56 -4.12 -19.26
C LYS A 253 -1.24 -3.53 -17.90
N SER A 254 -1.71 -2.33 -17.62
CA SER A 254 -1.54 -1.63 -16.33
C SER A 254 -2.70 -1.87 -15.35
N ILE A 255 -3.66 -2.72 -15.72
CA ILE A 255 -4.81 -3.09 -14.87
C ILE A 255 -4.68 -4.55 -14.49
N LEU A 256 -4.70 -4.85 -13.20
CA LEU A 256 -4.59 -6.20 -12.64
C LEU A 256 -5.83 -6.50 -11.80
N ASN A 257 -6.58 -7.51 -12.19
CA ASN A 257 -7.81 -7.87 -11.50
C ASN A 257 -7.67 -9.18 -10.72
N GLY A 258 -7.96 -9.14 -9.42
CA GLY A 258 -8.05 -10.33 -8.58
C GLY A 258 -6.78 -11.20 -8.63
N ILE A 259 -6.90 -12.41 -9.18
CA ILE A 259 -5.83 -13.40 -9.20
C ILE A 259 -4.55 -12.90 -9.91
N GLU A 260 -4.67 -12.08 -10.95
CA GLU A 260 -3.52 -11.51 -11.68
C GLU A 260 -2.66 -10.64 -10.76
N PHE A 261 -3.30 -9.86 -9.90
CA PHE A 261 -2.62 -9.08 -8.87
C PHE A 261 -1.91 -9.99 -7.86
N TRP A 262 -2.62 -10.99 -7.32
CA TRP A 262 -2.06 -11.88 -6.32
C TRP A 262 -0.89 -12.70 -6.85
N GLN A 263 -0.93 -13.13 -8.11
CA GLN A 263 0.19 -13.82 -8.77
C GLN A 263 1.46 -12.97 -8.84
N LYS A 264 1.34 -11.63 -8.85
CA LYS A 264 2.49 -10.74 -8.76
C LYS A 264 3.00 -10.53 -7.34
N ILE A 265 2.17 -10.74 -6.33
CA ILE A 265 2.49 -10.37 -4.94
C ILE A 265 2.86 -11.57 -4.08
N LEU A 266 2.17 -12.70 -4.26
CA LEU A 266 2.41 -13.89 -3.45
C LEU A 266 3.75 -14.55 -3.81
N PRO A 267 4.47 -15.10 -2.83
CA PRO A 267 5.61 -15.97 -3.08
C PRO A 267 5.29 -17.12 -4.03
N ASP A 268 6.25 -17.51 -4.87
CA ASP A 268 6.07 -18.61 -5.81
C ASP A 268 6.03 -19.99 -5.13
N SER A 269 6.28 -20.03 -3.83
CA SER A 269 6.31 -21.26 -3.02
C SER A 269 4.93 -21.81 -2.65
N PHE A 270 3.84 -21.05 -2.92
CA PHE A 270 2.46 -21.48 -2.69
C PHE A 270 1.49 -20.79 -3.66
N THR A 271 0.34 -21.40 -3.84
CA THR A 271 -0.71 -20.94 -4.77
C THR A 271 -1.64 -19.90 -4.13
N PHE A 272 -2.45 -19.24 -4.98
CA PHE A 272 -3.50 -18.35 -4.49
C PHE A 272 -4.57 -19.10 -3.67
N ASP A 273 -4.89 -20.34 -4.03
CA ASP A 273 -5.88 -21.15 -3.29
C ASP A 273 -5.37 -21.48 -1.89
N GLU A 274 -4.10 -21.86 -1.75
CA GLU A 274 -3.46 -22.08 -0.44
C GLU A 274 -3.44 -20.79 0.40
N PHE A 275 -3.21 -19.64 -0.22
CA PHE A 275 -3.35 -18.34 0.46
C PHE A 275 -4.77 -18.09 0.96
N ILE A 276 -5.80 -18.37 0.15
CA ILE A 276 -7.20 -18.20 0.53
C ILE A 276 -7.58 -19.14 1.67
N ASP A 277 -7.11 -20.39 1.65
CA ASP A 277 -7.38 -21.34 2.72
C ASP A 277 -6.68 -20.93 4.03
N ALA A 278 -5.44 -20.44 3.95
CA ALA A 278 -4.76 -19.86 5.10
C ALA A 278 -5.48 -18.61 5.63
N TYR A 279 -6.01 -17.76 4.76
CA TYR A 279 -6.80 -16.59 5.15
C TYR A 279 -8.11 -16.99 5.86
N LYS A 280 -8.86 -17.97 5.32
CA LYS A 280 -10.07 -18.50 5.96
C LYS A 280 -9.79 -19.02 7.36
N LYS A 281 -8.71 -19.83 7.51
CA LYS A 281 -8.29 -20.33 8.81
C LYS A 281 -7.95 -19.21 9.79
N ALA A 282 -7.17 -18.22 9.34
CA ALA A 282 -6.81 -17.05 10.12
C ALA A 282 -8.04 -16.22 10.54
N PHE A 283 -9.02 -16.08 9.64
CA PHE A 283 -10.29 -15.39 9.92
C PHE A 283 -11.08 -16.08 11.03
N ILE A 284 -11.23 -17.41 10.98
CA ILE A 284 -11.92 -18.20 12.00
C ILE A 284 -11.20 -18.06 13.35
N GLU A 285 -9.89 -18.24 13.38
CA GLU A 285 -9.10 -18.20 14.62
C GLU A 285 -8.97 -16.79 15.23
N SER A 286 -9.13 -15.74 14.43
CA SER A 286 -9.17 -14.36 14.94
C SER A 286 -10.40 -14.05 15.78
N ALA A 287 -11.41 -14.92 15.74
CA ALA A 287 -12.74 -14.74 16.34
C ALA A 287 -13.46 -13.45 15.89
N LEU A 288 -13.07 -12.88 14.72
CA LEU A 288 -13.67 -11.66 14.17
C LEU A 288 -15.17 -11.84 13.94
N GLU A 289 -15.57 -12.95 13.34
CA GLU A 289 -17.00 -13.23 13.07
C GLU A 289 -17.84 -13.28 14.35
N LYS A 290 -17.30 -13.89 15.42
CA LYS A 290 -17.98 -13.93 16.72
C LYS A 290 -18.21 -12.54 17.29
N GLU A 291 -17.19 -11.67 17.21
CA GLU A 291 -17.32 -10.27 17.65
C GLU A 291 -18.34 -9.51 16.80
N LEU A 292 -18.30 -9.65 15.46
CA LEU A 292 -19.26 -9.00 14.57
C LEU A 292 -20.72 -9.41 14.88
N LYS A 293 -20.94 -10.68 15.23
CA LYS A 293 -22.26 -11.18 15.66
C LYS A 293 -22.71 -10.59 17.00
N SER A 294 -21.78 -10.34 17.91
CA SER A 294 -22.11 -9.76 19.23
C SER A 294 -22.42 -8.26 19.21
N LEU A 295 -22.03 -7.56 18.14
CA LEU A 295 -22.28 -6.12 17.95
C LEU A 295 -23.59 -5.82 17.20
N LYS A 296 -24.25 -6.85 16.68
CA LYS A 296 -25.58 -6.73 16.08
C LYS A 296 -26.65 -6.53 17.15
#